data_034e32bd23caad7f87f52f33e1d7140d
#
_entry.id   034e32bd23caad7f87f52f33e1d7140d
#
_cell.length_a   1.000
_cell.length_b   1.000
_cell.length_c   1.000
_cell.angle_alpha   90.00
_cell.angle_beta   90.00
_cell.angle_gamma   90.00
#
_symmetry.space_group_name_H-M   'P 1'
#
loop_
_entity.id
_entity.type
_entity.pdbx_description
1 polymer ?
#
loop_
_entity_poly.entity_id
_entity_poly.type
_entity_poly.pdbx_seq_one_letter_code
_entity_poly.pdbx_strand_id
1 'polypeptide(L)'
;MKEVVYTRQALLQFEESVKELVEQRYFSEEDYAVDYMRDIFRYFALNLQNSIRVKAPEYFERYKVDGKDLYYVRYRKSNHTTWYAFFEELEKVYSIVYLGNNQLIGHRLDIAL
;
A
#
# COMPACT_ATOMS: atom_id res chain seq x y z
N MET A 1 -7.63 5.17 -20.09
CA MET A 1 -6.79 4.59 -19.03
C MET A 1 -7.25 5.13 -17.68
N LYS A 2 -7.45 4.27 -16.69
CA LYS A 2 -7.87 4.72 -15.36
C LYS A 2 -6.70 5.31 -14.60
N GLU A 3 -6.97 6.38 -13.87
CA GLU A 3 -5.99 6.95 -12.96
C GLU A 3 -5.93 6.15 -11.67
N VAL A 4 -4.78 6.18 -11.02
CA VAL A 4 -4.60 5.65 -9.68
C VAL A 4 -4.62 6.82 -8.72
N VAL A 5 -5.52 6.78 -7.75
CA VAL A 5 -5.64 7.82 -6.72
C VAL A 5 -5.51 7.20 -5.34
N TYR A 6 -5.06 7.99 -4.38
CA TYR A 6 -4.98 7.59 -2.99
C TYR A 6 -6.10 8.26 -2.21
N THR A 7 -6.79 7.50 -1.38
CA THR A 7 -7.74 8.11 -0.46
C THR A 7 -7.00 8.97 0.55
N ARG A 8 -7.72 9.87 1.21
CA ARG A 8 -7.13 10.69 2.28
C ARG A 8 -6.46 9.83 3.34
N GLN A 9 -7.12 8.76 3.74
CA GLN A 9 -6.58 7.85 4.76
C GLN A 9 -5.28 7.19 4.30
N ALA A 10 -5.22 6.76 3.04
CA ALA A 10 -4.00 6.18 2.49
C ALA A 10 -2.87 7.21 2.42
N LEU A 11 -3.20 8.46 2.09
CA LEU A 11 -2.20 9.54 2.09
C LEU A 11 -1.65 9.81 3.48
N LEU A 12 -2.51 9.74 4.51
CA LEU A 12 -2.05 9.90 5.89
C LEU A 12 -1.06 8.81 6.29
N GLN A 13 -1.18 7.63 5.71
CA GLN A 13 -0.22 6.55 5.98
C GLN A 13 1.18 6.89 5.50
N PHE A 14 1.33 7.76 4.51
CA PHE A 14 2.64 8.22 4.07
C PHE A 14 3.38 8.90 5.24
N GLU A 15 2.73 9.87 5.88
CA GLU A 15 3.31 10.59 6.99
C GLU A 15 3.56 9.70 8.20
N GLU A 16 2.60 8.85 8.52
CA GLU A 16 2.72 7.92 9.64
C GLU A 16 3.88 6.95 9.43
N SER A 17 4.04 6.44 8.21
CA SER A 17 5.11 5.51 7.88
C SER A 17 6.48 6.18 7.94
N VAL A 18 6.60 7.41 7.45
CA VAL A 18 7.85 8.17 7.53
C VAL A 18 8.25 8.33 9.00
N LYS A 19 7.32 8.76 9.83
CA LYS A 19 7.56 8.96 11.25
C LYS A 19 7.99 7.67 11.94
N GLU A 20 7.30 6.58 11.64
CA GLU A 20 7.60 5.27 12.22
C GLU A 20 8.98 4.77 11.82
N LEU A 21 9.36 4.93 10.54
CA LEU A 21 10.67 4.52 10.05
C LEU A 21 11.80 5.27 10.75
N VAL A 22 11.61 6.55 11.03
CA VAL A 22 12.58 7.34 11.75
C VAL A 22 12.63 6.92 13.23
N GLU A 23 11.48 6.76 13.86
CA GLU A 23 11.39 6.35 15.27
C GLU A 23 11.99 4.96 15.50
N GLN A 24 11.82 4.04 14.56
CA GLN A 24 12.38 2.70 14.65
C GLN A 24 13.83 2.62 14.19
N ARG A 25 14.42 3.77 13.87
CA ARG A 25 15.82 3.89 13.44
C ARG A 25 16.18 3.13 12.17
N TYR A 26 15.22 2.89 11.29
CA TYR A 26 15.53 2.40 9.96
C TYR A 26 16.30 3.43 9.17
N PHE A 27 15.98 4.69 9.40
CA PHE A 27 16.68 5.81 8.78
C PHE A 27 17.06 6.81 9.87
N SER A 28 18.28 7.34 9.78
CA SER A 28 18.78 8.33 10.71
C SER A 28 18.18 9.72 10.45
N GLU A 29 17.71 9.97 9.23
CA GLU A 29 17.17 11.26 8.83
C GLU A 29 15.81 11.08 8.16
N GLU A 30 14.93 12.06 8.40
CA GLU A 30 13.58 12.06 7.84
C GLU A 30 13.58 12.05 6.32
N ASP A 31 14.53 12.76 5.69
CA ASP A 31 14.59 12.84 4.22
C ASP A 31 14.74 11.47 3.57
N TYR A 32 15.51 10.58 4.17
CA TYR A 32 15.67 9.22 3.64
C TYR A 32 14.37 8.42 3.76
N ALA A 33 13.66 8.61 4.87
CA ALA A 33 12.37 7.93 5.07
C ALA A 33 11.32 8.46 4.10
N VAL A 34 11.32 9.76 3.83
CA VAL A 34 10.43 10.38 2.85
C VAL A 34 10.70 9.80 1.46
N ASP A 35 11.96 9.73 1.06
CA ASP A 35 12.33 9.18 -0.26
C ASP A 35 11.93 7.72 -0.39
N TYR A 36 12.12 6.95 0.66
CA TYR A 36 11.72 5.54 0.71
C TYR A 36 10.22 5.40 0.48
N MET A 37 9.40 6.14 1.22
CA MET A 37 7.95 6.06 1.09
C MET A 37 7.45 6.65 -0.23
N ARG A 38 8.11 7.70 -0.73
CA ARG A 38 7.77 8.28 -2.03
C ARG A 38 7.95 7.28 -3.15
N ASP A 39 9.02 6.49 -3.09
CA ASP A 39 9.24 5.43 -4.07
C ASP A 39 8.11 4.41 -4.09
N ILE A 40 7.67 3.99 -2.90
CA ILE A 40 6.59 3.02 -2.77
C ILE A 40 5.28 3.58 -3.34
N PHE A 41 4.93 4.81 -2.97
CA PHE A 41 3.71 5.44 -3.45
C PHE A 41 3.74 5.66 -4.97
N ARG A 42 4.90 6.05 -5.49
CA ARG A 42 5.06 6.23 -6.95
C ARG A 42 4.96 4.90 -7.67
N TYR A 43 5.55 3.85 -7.13
CA TYR A 43 5.49 2.53 -7.75
C TYR A 43 4.05 2.10 -7.98
N PHE A 44 3.21 2.19 -6.96
CA PHE A 44 1.82 1.78 -7.09
C PHE A 44 1.04 2.70 -8.03
N ALA A 45 1.31 4.00 -8.00
CA ALA A 45 0.65 4.93 -8.92
C ALA A 45 0.92 4.59 -10.38
N LEU A 46 2.14 4.12 -10.68
CA LEU A 46 2.56 3.83 -12.05
C LEU A 46 2.25 2.41 -12.49
N ASN A 47 2.20 1.45 -11.57
CA ASN A 47 2.20 0.03 -11.92
C ASN A 47 0.95 -0.74 -11.49
N LEU A 48 0.03 -0.13 -10.77
CA LEU A 48 -1.10 -0.84 -10.19
C LEU A 48 -1.90 -1.63 -11.23
N GLN A 49 -2.26 -0.97 -12.33
CA GLN A 49 -3.11 -1.60 -13.35
C GLN A 49 -2.41 -2.68 -14.17
N ASN A 50 -1.08 -2.70 -14.15
CA ASN A 50 -0.29 -3.70 -14.86
C ASN A 50 0.19 -4.81 -13.93
N SER A 51 -0.15 -4.73 -12.66
CA SER A 51 0.27 -5.72 -11.67
C SER A 51 -0.81 -6.79 -11.52
N ILE A 52 -0.38 -7.99 -11.11
CA ILE A 52 -1.31 -9.07 -10.80
C ILE A 52 -2.04 -8.72 -9.52
N ARG A 53 -3.38 -8.64 -9.63
CA ARG A 53 -4.22 -8.37 -8.46
C ARG A 53 -4.67 -9.65 -7.79
N VAL A 54 -4.78 -9.60 -6.48
CA VAL A 54 -5.29 -10.70 -5.66
C VAL A 54 -6.46 -10.17 -4.85
N LYS A 55 -7.50 -10.96 -4.71
CA LYS A 55 -8.64 -10.54 -3.89
C LYS A 55 -8.20 -10.43 -2.43
N ALA A 56 -8.51 -9.31 -1.80
CA ALA A 56 -8.11 -9.06 -0.42
C ALA A 56 -8.89 -9.95 0.56
N PRO A 57 -8.23 -10.45 1.61
CA PRO A 57 -8.92 -11.16 2.68
C PRO A 57 -9.97 -10.28 3.36
N GLU A 58 -10.96 -10.93 3.96
CA GLU A 58 -12.08 -10.26 4.60
C GLU A 58 -11.65 -9.22 5.64
N TYR A 59 -10.57 -9.48 6.35
CA TYR A 59 -10.04 -8.55 7.35
C TYR A 59 -9.94 -7.12 6.81
N PHE A 60 -9.54 -6.95 5.55
CA PHE A 60 -9.27 -5.65 4.95
C PHE A 60 -10.53 -4.93 4.45
N GLU A 61 -11.68 -5.57 4.48
CA GLU A 61 -12.93 -4.92 4.06
C GLU A 61 -13.26 -3.69 4.90
N ARG A 62 -12.73 -3.61 6.11
CA ARG A 62 -12.88 -2.44 6.98
C ARG A 62 -12.32 -1.15 6.37
N TYR A 63 -11.44 -1.28 5.39
CA TYR A 63 -10.84 -0.12 4.74
C TYR A 63 -11.57 0.33 3.48
N LYS A 64 -12.59 -0.39 3.06
CA LYS A 64 -13.40 0.00 1.91
C LYS A 64 -14.03 1.37 2.13
N VAL A 65 -14.07 2.16 1.07
CA VAL A 65 -14.71 3.48 1.06
C VAL A 65 -15.99 3.46 0.22
N ASP A 66 -15.93 2.81 -0.95
CA ASP A 66 -17.02 2.80 -1.92
C ASP A 66 -17.77 1.47 -1.98
N GLY A 67 -17.44 0.53 -1.11
CA GLY A 67 -18.13 -0.75 -1.04
C GLY A 67 -17.91 -1.69 -2.21
N LYS A 68 -16.89 -1.45 -3.02
CA LYS A 68 -16.54 -2.32 -4.14
C LYS A 68 -15.65 -3.45 -3.66
N ASP A 69 -15.49 -4.49 -4.49
CA ASP A 69 -14.56 -5.56 -4.18
C ASP A 69 -13.16 -5.00 -3.97
N LEU A 70 -12.48 -5.49 -2.96
CA LEU A 70 -11.16 -5.03 -2.59
C LEU A 70 -10.11 -6.01 -3.10
N TYR A 71 -9.12 -5.47 -3.78
CA TYR A 71 -7.98 -6.24 -4.30
C TYR A 71 -6.69 -5.64 -3.78
N TYR A 72 -5.61 -6.40 -3.84
CA TYR A 72 -4.30 -5.84 -3.57
C TYR A 72 -3.29 -6.24 -4.64
N VAL A 73 -2.28 -5.42 -4.78
CA VAL A 73 -1.09 -5.71 -5.58
C VAL A 73 0.12 -5.53 -4.68
N ARG A 74 1.24 -6.10 -5.08
CA ARG A 74 2.44 -6.09 -4.24
C ARG A 74 3.63 -5.49 -4.97
N TYR A 75 4.51 -4.91 -4.16
CA TYR A 75 5.77 -4.36 -4.61
C TYR A 75 6.87 -4.89 -3.69
N ARG A 76 7.75 -5.72 -4.23
CA ARG A 76 8.89 -6.23 -3.48
C ARG A 76 9.97 -5.17 -3.43
N LYS A 77 10.03 -4.45 -2.32
CA LYS A 77 10.95 -3.33 -2.14
C LYS A 77 12.38 -3.81 -1.88
N SER A 78 12.52 -4.94 -1.16
CA SER A 78 13.82 -5.53 -0.88
C SER A 78 13.63 -7.04 -0.66
N ASN A 79 14.73 -7.75 -0.36
CA ASN A 79 14.67 -9.19 -0.13
C ASN A 79 13.77 -9.56 1.05
N HIS A 80 13.60 -8.66 2.00
CA HIS A 80 12.84 -8.94 3.23
C HIS A 80 11.59 -8.11 3.38
N THR A 81 11.31 -7.21 2.43
CA THR A 81 10.20 -6.28 2.58
C THR A 81 9.38 -6.21 1.30
N THR A 82 8.10 -6.58 1.43
CA THR A 82 7.12 -6.45 0.36
C THR A 82 6.02 -5.54 0.86
N TRP A 83 5.68 -4.55 0.04
CA TRP A 83 4.57 -3.64 0.31
C TRP A 83 3.36 -4.05 -0.49
N TYR A 84 2.19 -3.79 0.07
CA TYR A 84 0.90 -4.15 -0.53
C TYR A 84 0.03 -2.90 -0.59
N ALA A 85 -0.58 -2.67 -1.76
CA ALA A 85 -1.54 -1.59 -1.92
C ALA A 85 -2.92 -2.22 -2.14
N PHE A 86 -3.87 -1.86 -1.28
CA PHE A 86 -5.25 -2.34 -1.34
C PHE A 86 -6.10 -1.29 -2.02
N PHE A 87 -6.92 -1.71 -2.97
CA PHE A 87 -7.66 -0.76 -3.80
C PHE A 87 -9.03 -1.28 -4.20
N GLU A 88 -9.92 -0.33 -4.43
CA GLU A 88 -11.21 -0.57 -5.06
C GLU A 88 -11.14 -0.08 -6.49
N GLU A 89 -11.71 -0.83 -7.42
CA GLU A 89 -11.77 -0.39 -8.81
C GLU A 89 -13.09 0.31 -9.04
N LEU A 90 -13.03 1.62 -9.31
CA LEU A 90 -14.18 2.42 -9.63
C LEU A 90 -14.26 2.61 -11.15
N GLU A 91 -15.30 3.28 -11.61
CA GLU A 91 -15.51 3.43 -13.06
C GLU A 91 -14.33 4.12 -13.75
N LYS A 92 -13.81 5.18 -13.14
CA LYS A 92 -12.76 6.01 -13.75
C LYS A 92 -11.41 5.96 -13.06
N VAL A 93 -11.35 5.40 -11.85
CA VAL A 93 -10.12 5.39 -11.07
C VAL A 93 -9.95 4.07 -10.33
N TYR A 94 -8.69 3.77 -10.01
CA TYR A 94 -8.35 2.80 -8.99
C TYR A 94 -8.10 3.58 -7.71
N SER A 95 -8.87 3.30 -6.68
CA SER A 95 -8.80 4.02 -5.40
C SER A 95 -8.03 3.21 -4.38
N ILE A 96 -6.79 3.60 -4.10
CA ILE A 96 -5.98 2.93 -3.08
C ILE A 96 -6.46 3.39 -1.72
N VAL A 97 -6.90 2.43 -0.90
CA VAL A 97 -7.50 2.71 0.40
C VAL A 97 -6.57 2.40 1.57
N TYR A 98 -5.57 1.55 1.36
CA TYR A 98 -4.70 1.12 2.45
C TYR A 98 -3.38 0.57 1.90
N LEU A 99 -2.28 0.85 2.63
CA LEU A 99 -0.98 0.26 2.34
C LEU A 99 -0.46 -0.44 3.58
N GLY A 100 0.24 -1.55 3.36
CA GLY A 100 0.90 -2.25 4.45
C GLY A 100 2.07 -3.04 3.93
N ASN A 101 2.94 -3.48 4.82
CA ASN A 101 4.05 -4.35 4.43
C ASN A 101 3.93 -5.71 5.10
N ASN A 102 4.72 -6.68 4.63
CA ASN A 102 4.64 -8.05 5.11
C ASN A 102 4.91 -8.20 6.61
N GLN A 103 5.69 -7.30 7.19
CA GLN A 103 5.99 -7.36 8.62
C GLN A 103 4.80 -6.96 9.47
N LEU A 104 4.00 -6.01 8.98
CA LEU A 104 2.82 -5.52 9.69
C LEU A 104 1.57 -6.34 9.45
N ILE A 105 1.35 -6.76 8.20
CA ILE A 105 0.08 -7.38 7.81
C ILE A 105 0.21 -8.76 7.18
N GLY A 106 1.42 -9.32 7.13
CA GLY A 106 1.64 -10.63 6.50
C GLY A 106 0.72 -11.72 7.03
N HIS A 107 0.50 -11.74 8.34
CA HIS A 107 -0.36 -12.72 8.98
C HIS A 107 -1.84 -12.57 8.62
N ARG A 108 -2.23 -11.42 8.07
CA ARG A 108 -3.61 -11.14 7.65
C ARG A 108 -3.86 -11.47 6.19
N LEU A 109 -2.81 -11.76 5.43
CA LEU A 109 -2.91 -11.97 3.99
C LEU A 109 -3.13 -13.43 3.61
N ASP A 110 -3.13 -14.34 4.58
CA ASP A 110 -3.24 -15.78 4.34
C ASP A 110 -2.21 -16.27 3.32
N ILE A 111 -1.07 -15.62 3.29
CA ILE A 111 0.01 -16.04 2.43
C ILE A 111 0.59 -17.30 3.07
N ALA A 112 0.67 -18.37 2.31
CA ALA A 112 1.37 -19.57 2.73
C ALA A 112 2.85 -19.19 2.85
N LEU A 113 3.28 -19.03 4.05
CA LEU A 113 4.67 -18.72 4.34
C LEU A 113 5.50 -19.99 4.34
#